data_595ad5ecdac0605c491e124495e9f069
#
_entry.id   595ad5ecdac0605c491e124495e9f069
#
_cell.length_a   1.000
_cell.length_b   1.000
_cell.length_c   1.000
_cell.angle_alpha   90.00
_cell.angle_beta   90.00
_cell.angle_gamma   90.00
#
_symmetry.space_group_name_H-M   'P 1'
#
loop_
_entity.id
_entity.type
_entity.pdbx_description
1 polymer ?
#
loop_
_entity_poly.entity_id
_entity_poly.type
_entity_poly.pdbx_seq_one_letter_code
_entity_poly.pdbx_strand_id
1 'polypeptide(L)'
;MKLDEIARLAGVSRTTASYVINGKAKQYRVSDKTVEKVMAVVREHNYHPNAVAAGLRAGRTRSIGLVIPDLENTSYTRIANYLERQARQRGYQLLIACSEDQPDNEMRCIEHLLQRQVDAIIVSTSLPPEHPFYQRWANDPFPIVALDRALDREHFTSVVGADQDDAEMLAAELRKFPGENVLYLGALPELSVSFLREQGFRTAWHDDPREVQYLYANSFEREAAGQLFEKWLETHPMPQALFTTSFPLLQGVMDVTLRREGKLP
;
A
#
# COMPACT_ATOMS: atom_id res chain seq x y z
N MET A 1 35.54 -4.00 1.14
CA MET A 1 36.27 -5.00 0.30
C MET A 1 35.57 -5.18 -1.03
N LYS A 2 36.29 -5.40 -2.13
CA LYS A 2 35.73 -5.62 -3.47
C LYS A 2 35.82 -7.12 -3.84
N LEU A 3 35.01 -7.56 -4.81
CA LEU A 3 35.01 -8.95 -5.31
C LEU A 3 36.40 -9.41 -5.79
N ASP A 4 37.18 -8.48 -6.38
CA ASP A 4 38.54 -8.77 -6.87
C ASP A 4 39.52 -9.11 -5.72
N GLU A 5 39.32 -8.50 -4.56
CA GLU A 5 40.14 -8.78 -3.36
C GLU A 5 39.79 -10.16 -2.78
N ILE A 6 38.49 -10.51 -2.73
CA ILE A 6 38.07 -11.86 -2.35
C ILE A 6 38.66 -12.93 -3.28
N ALA A 7 38.57 -12.70 -4.60
CA ALA A 7 39.12 -13.61 -5.59
C ALA A 7 40.65 -13.82 -5.39
N ARG A 8 41.38 -12.73 -5.18
CA ARG A 8 42.83 -12.75 -4.92
C ARG A 8 43.18 -13.52 -3.65
N LEU A 9 42.48 -13.25 -2.54
CA LEU A 9 42.70 -13.91 -1.26
C LEU A 9 42.37 -15.43 -1.30
N ALA A 10 41.31 -15.80 -2.02
CA ALA A 10 40.92 -17.18 -2.23
C ALA A 10 41.78 -17.92 -3.28
N GLY A 11 42.68 -17.23 -3.99
CA GLY A 11 43.50 -17.79 -5.05
C GLY A 11 42.71 -18.29 -6.26
N VAL A 12 41.65 -17.59 -6.63
CA VAL A 12 40.75 -17.93 -7.76
C VAL A 12 40.54 -16.76 -8.71
N SER A 13 40.02 -17.02 -9.92
CA SER A 13 39.62 -15.93 -10.78
C SER A 13 38.40 -15.18 -10.22
N ARG A 14 38.27 -13.90 -10.61
CA ARG A 14 37.08 -13.07 -10.26
C ARG A 14 35.79 -13.74 -10.67
N THR A 15 35.77 -14.40 -11.83
CA THR A 15 34.62 -15.12 -12.36
C THR A 15 34.27 -16.31 -11.46
N THR A 16 35.25 -17.09 -11.05
CA THR A 16 35.04 -18.22 -10.13
C THR A 16 34.53 -17.75 -8.78
N ALA A 17 35.12 -16.71 -8.18
CA ALA A 17 34.62 -16.12 -6.94
C ALA A 17 33.17 -15.63 -7.09
N SER A 18 32.83 -14.99 -8.21
CA SER A 18 31.46 -14.55 -8.52
C SER A 18 30.49 -15.73 -8.61
N TYR A 19 30.86 -16.84 -9.24
CA TYR A 19 29.98 -18.02 -9.33
C TYR A 19 29.70 -18.64 -7.96
N VAL A 20 30.72 -18.71 -7.11
CA VAL A 20 30.57 -19.24 -5.74
C VAL A 20 29.67 -18.35 -4.90
N ILE A 21 29.95 -17.06 -4.87
CA ILE A 21 29.23 -16.07 -4.05
C ILE A 21 27.75 -15.95 -4.45
N ASN A 22 27.46 -16.09 -5.75
CA ASN A 22 26.09 -16.02 -6.28
C ASN A 22 25.36 -17.39 -6.29
N GLY A 23 25.90 -18.44 -5.65
CA GLY A 23 25.27 -19.75 -5.55
C GLY A 23 25.25 -20.55 -6.87
N LYS A 24 26.03 -20.13 -7.89
CA LYS A 24 26.09 -20.76 -9.21
C LYS A 24 27.23 -21.76 -9.36
N ALA A 25 27.90 -22.12 -8.26
CA ALA A 25 29.06 -23.01 -8.27
C ALA A 25 28.78 -24.34 -8.97
N LYS A 26 27.65 -25.00 -8.67
CA LYS A 26 27.25 -26.27 -9.31
C LYS A 26 27.01 -26.11 -10.82
N GLN A 27 26.34 -25.04 -11.24
CA GLN A 27 26.07 -24.76 -12.65
C GLN A 27 27.33 -24.62 -13.47
N TYR A 28 28.38 -24.03 -12.90
CA TYR A 28 29.66 -23.80 -13.56
C TYR A 28 30.75 -24.79 -13.15
N ARG A 29 30.36 -25.94 -12.56
CA ARG A 29 31.23 -27.05 -12.17
C ARG A 29 32.43 -26.62 -11.33
N VAL A 30 32.23 -25.67 -10.41
CA VAL A 30 33.25 -25.29 -9.43
C VAL A 30 33.34 -26.37 -8.34
N SER A 31 34.54 -26.83 -8.04
CA SER A 31 34.75 -27.90 -7.03
C SER A 31 34.39 -27.44 -5.63
N ASP A 32 33.89 -28.35 -4.77
CA ASP A 32 33.53 -28.05 -3.39
C ASP A 32 34.68 -27.45 -2.61
N LYS A 33 35.93 -27.95 -2.85
CA LYS A 33 37.16 -27.40 -2.27
C LYS A 33 37.34 -25.90 -2.62
N THR A 34 37.02 -25.50 -3.86
CA THR A 34 37.11 -24.11 -4.29
C THR A 34 36.00 -23.28 -3.67
N VAL A 35 34.78 -23.84 -3.58
CA VAL A 35 33.65 -23.20 -2.89
C VAL A 35 34.01 -22.88 -1.45
N GLU A 36 34.56 -23.86 -0.73
CA GLU A 36 34.93 -23.71 0.67
C GLU A 36 36.00 -22.64 0.89
N LYS A 37 37.05 -22.60 0.03
CA LYS A 37 38.09 -21.55 0.06
C LYS A 37 37.49 -20.14 -0.11
N VAL A 38 36.65 -19.94 -1.11
CA VAL A 38 36.04 -18.66 -1.35
C VAL A 38 35.11 -18.25 -0.20
N MET A 39 34.30 -19.17 0.29
CA MET A 39 33.37 -18.90 1.39
C MET A 39 34.09 -18.70 2.73
N ALA A 40 35.26 -19.29 2.95
CA ALA A 40 36.10 -18.99 4.12
C ALA A 40 36.55 -17.53 4.10
N VAL A 41 37.08 -17.04 2.97
CA VAL A 41 37.49 -15.63 2.80
C VAL A 41 36.30 -14.69 2.94
N VAL A 42 35.15 -15.04 2.38
CA VAL A 42 33.90 -14.25 2.49
C VAL A 42 33.51 -14.10 3.98
N ARG A 43 33.57 -15.18 4.77
CA ARG A 43 33.24 -15.16 6.21
C ARG A 43 34.28 -14.37 7.03
N GLU A 44 35.56 -14.64 6.81
CA GLU A 44 36.66 -13.99 7.53
C GLU A 44 36.63 -12.48 7.39
N HIS A 45 36.30 -11.99 6.18
CA HIS A 45 36.28 -10.57 5.88
C HIS A 45 34.90 -9.93 5.91
N ASN A 46 33.88 -10.66 6.39
CA ASN A 46 32.48 -10.22 6.42
C ASN A 46 32.03 -9.56 5.09
N TYR A 47 32.42 -10.19 3.98
CA TYR A 47 32.13 -9.64 2.66
C TYR A 47 30.66 -9.84 2.30
N HIS A 48 29.98 -8.75 2.01
CA HIS A 48 28.63 -8.74 1.45
C HIS A 48 28.68 -8.33 -0.03
N PRO A 49 28.09 -9.16 -0.93
CA PRO A 49 27.96 -8.80 -2.33
C PRO A 49 27.22 -7.48 -2.47
N ASN A 50 27.73 -6.57 -3.28
CA ASN A 50 27.00 -5.35 -3.59
C ASN A 50 25.80 -5.68 -4.49
N ALA A 51 24.60 -5.70 -3.91
CA ALA A 51 23.36 -6.00 -4.61
C ALA A 51 23.08 -5.00 -5.74
N VAL A 52 23.43 -3.72 -5.55
CA VAL A 52 23.27 -2.68 -6.59
C VAL A 52 24.13 -3.00 -7.80
N ALA A 53 25.42 -3.33 -7.59
CA ALA A 53 26.33 -3.68 -8.68
C ALA A 53 25.98 -5.02 -9.36
N ALA A 54 25.33 -5.92 -8.64
CA ALA A 54 24.80 -7.17 -9.19
C ALA A 54 23.52 -6.93 -10.01
N GLY A 55 22.62 -6.09 -9.50
CA GLY A 55 21.39 -5.66 -10.17
C GLY A 55 21.66 -4.92 -11.48
N LEU A 56 22.60 -3.97 -11.48
CA LEU A 56 23.01 -3.23 -12.69
C LEU A 56 23.47 -4.17 -13.81
N ARG A 57 24.22 -5.23 -13.47
CA ARG A 57 24.66 -6.22 -14.46
C ARG A 57 23.57 -7.17 -14.91
N ALA A 58 22.59 -7.43 -14.06
CA ALA A 58 21.46 -8.31 -14.36
C ALA A 58 20.28 -7.57 -15.02
N GLY A 59 20.32 -6.22 -15.09
CA GLY A 59 19.21 -5.38 -15.52
C GLY A 59 17.98 -5.47 -14.61
N ARG A 60 18.15 -5.95 -13.36
CA ARG A 60 17.07 -6.10 -12.37
C ARG A 60 17.61 -5.94 -10.96
N THR A 61 16.95 -5.12 -10.16
CA THR A 61 17.33 -4.89 -8.75
C THR A 61 16.67 -5.88 -7.78
N ARG A 62 15.68 -6.63 -8.25
CA ARG A 62 14.81 -7.48 -7.42
C ARG A 62 14.14 -6.71 -6.29
N SER A 63 13.74 -5.48 -6.57
CA SER A 63 13.01 -4.63 -5.65
C SER A 63 11.67 -4.24 -6.28
N ILE A 64 10.60 -4.23 -5.49
CA ILE A 64 9.28 -3.77 -5.85
C ILE A 64 8.95 -2.60 -4.94
N GLY A 65 8.51 -1.47 -5.51
CA GLY A 65 7.98 -0.34 -4.76
C GLY A 65 6.51 -0.57 -4.40
N LEU A 66 6.14 -0.27 -3.17
CA LEU A 66 4.76 -0.20 -2.71
C LEU A 66 4.51 1.21 -2.19
N VAL A 67 3.59 1.95 -2.83
CA VAL A 67 3.14 3.27 -2.38
C VAL A 67 1.71 3.12 -1.87
N ILE A 68 1.51 3.43 -0.60
CA ILE A 68 0.22 3.37 0.11
C ILE A 68 0.01 4.67 0.89
N PRO A 69 -1.22 5.02 1.27
CA PRO A 69 -1.45 6.21 2.08
C PRO A 69 -0.64 6.23 3.37
N ASP A 70 -0.79 5.19 4.18
CA ASP A 70 -0.20 5.09 5.51
C ASP A 70 -0.02 3.63 5.97
N LEU A 71 0.60 3.44 7.13
CA LEU A 71 0.76 2.14 7.80
C LEU A 71 -0.09 1.99 9.07
N GLU A 72 -0.88 2.99 9.42
CA GLU A 72 -1.78 2.94 10.58
C GLU A 72 -3.08 2.22 10.23
N ASN A 73 -3.54 2.39 9.00
CA ASN A 73 -4.67 1.64 8.47
C ASN A 73 -4.32 0.15 8.38
N THR A 74 -4.99 -0.65 9.21
CA THR A 74 -4.75 -2.10 9.30
C THR A 74 -4.96 -2.85 7.99
N SER A 75 -5.79 -2.35 7.08
CA SER A 75 -6.00 -2.94 5.75
C SER A 75 -4.72 -2.83 4.91
N TYR A 76 -4.12 -1.65 4.82
CA TYR A 76 -2.85 -1.47 4.10
C TYR A 76 -1.69 -2.22 4.75
N THR A 77 -1.64 -2.24 6.09
CA THR A 77 -0.61 -3.00 6.81
C THR A 77 -0.70 -4.50 6.53
N ARG A 78 -1.91 -5.07 6.49
CA ARG A 78 -2.14 -6.48 6.14
C ARG A 78 -1.74 -6.79 4.70
N ILE A 79 -2.10 -5.91 3.76
CA ILE A 79 -1.72 -6.04 2.35
C ILE A 79 -0.19 -5.96 2.20
N ALA A 80 0.46 -4.98 2.83
CA ALA A 80 1.91 -4.82 2.81
C ALA A 80 2.63 -6.07 3.35
N ASN A 81 2.18 -6.62 4.48
CA ASN A 81 2.70 -7.86 5.04
C ASN A 81 2.52 -9.06 4.08
N TYR A 82 1.37 -9.17 3.43
CA TYR A 82 1.14 -10.23 2.45
C TYR A 82 2.06 -10.09 1.24
N LEU A 83 2.15 -8.90 0.68
CA LEU A 83 2.99 -8.59 -0.47
C LEU A 83 4.48 -8.80 -0.16
N GLU A 84 4.95 -8.36 1.02
CA GLU A 84 6.34 -8.60 1.45
C GLU A 84 6.67 -10.10 1.48
N ARG A 85 5.82 -10.89 2.12
CA ARG A 85 6.01 -12.33 2.19
C ARG A 85 6.04 -12.99 0.80
N GLN A 86 5.15 -12.58 -0.10
CA GLN A 86 5.10 -13.10 -1.47
C GLN A 86 6.31 -12.64 -2.30
N ALA A 87 6.74 -11.40 -2.16
CA ALA A 87 7.93 -10.85 -2.80
C ALA A 87 9.19 -11.60 -2.34
N ARG A 88 9.38 -11.75 -1.04
CA ARG A 88 10.52 -12.44 -0.44
C ARG A 88 10.62 -13.91 -0.85
N GLN A 89 9.50 -14.62 -0.93
CA GLN A 89 9.48 -16.01 -1.44
C GLN A 89 9.96 -16.11 -2.89
N ARG A 90 9.79 -15.05 -3.69
CA ARG A 90 10.24 -14.96 -5.07
C ARG A 90 11.62 -14.31 -5.24
N GLY A 91 12.28 -14.00 -4.13
CA GLY A 91 13.61 -13.36 -4.13
C GLY A 91 13.57 -11.87 -4.45
N TYR A 92 12.43 -11.21 -4.21
CA TYR A 92 12.27 -9.76 -4.29
C TYR A 92 12.23 -9.13 -2.91
N GLN A 93 12.64 -7.87 -2.82
CA GLN A 93 12.47 -7.02 -1.65
C GLN A 93 11.34 -6.03 -1.91
N LEU A 94 10.45 -5.83 -0.92
CA LEU A 94 9.44 -4.79 -0.97
C LEU A 94 9.99 -3.52 -0.32
N LEU A 95 9.88 -2.39 -1.03
CA LEU A 95 10.20 -1.05 -0.53
C LEU A 95 8.89 -0.29 -0.37
N ILE A 96 8.56 0.11 0.86
CA ILE A 96 7.30 0.78 1.17
C ILE A 96 7.56 2.28 1.31
N ALA A 97 6.67 3.09 0.74
CA ALA A 97 6.62 4.53 0.89
C ALA A 97 5.17 4.96 1.18
N CYS A 98 5.00 5.96 2.05
CA CYS A 98 3.70 6.48 2.42
C CYS A 98 3.45 7.82 1.73
N SER A 99 2.27 7.98 1.11
CA SER A 99 1.86 9.19 0.39
C SER A 99 1.02 10.14 1.23
N GLU A 100 0.45 9.66 2.35
CA GLU A 100 -0.45 10.43 3.23
C GLU A 100 -1.69 10.97 2.47
N ASP A 101 -2.14 10.24 1.46
CA ASP A 101 -3.20 10.66 0.53
C ASP A 101 -2.94 12.03 -0.13
N GLN A 102 -1.66 12.45 -0.20
CA GLN A 102 -1.27 13.71 -0.80
C GLN A 102 -0.69 13.47 -2.21
N PRO A 103 -1.29 14.04 -3.27
CA PRO A 103 -0.82 13.88 -4.66
C PRO A 103 0.66 14.16 -4.86
N ASP A 104 1.16 15.26 -4.29
CA ASP A 104 2.58 15.65 -4.41
C ASP A 104 3.53 14.67 -3.70
N ASN A 105 3.09 14.11 -2.56
CA ASN A 105 3.85 13.10 -1.84
C ASN A 105 3.90 11.80 -2.64
N GLU A 106 2.77 11.39 -3.20
CA GLU A 106 2.68 10.19 -4.05
C GLU A 106 3.64 10.28 -5.23
N MET A 107 3.60 11.39 -5.97
CA MET A 107 4.50 11.62 -7.10
C MET A 107 5.97 11.54 -6.68
N ARG A 108 6.34 12.17 -5.56
CA ARG A 108 7.71 12.11 -5.00
C ARG A 108 8.10 10.70 -4.57
N CYS A 109 7.20 9.95 -3.93
CA CYS A 109 7.46 8.57 -3.54
C CYS A 109 7.78 7.69 -4.75
N ILE A 110 7.00 7.83 -5.81
CA ILE A 110 7.21 7.09 -7.06
C ILE A 110 8.54 7.47 -7.71
N GLU A 111 8.84 8.75 -7.82
CA GLU A 111 10.12 9.21 -8.39
C GLU A 111 11.33 8.71 -7.59
N HIS A 112 11.26 8.71 -6.26
CA HIS A 112 12.32 8.15 -5.41
C HIS A 112 12.49 6.64 -5.60
N LEU A 113 11.38 5.89 -5.76
CA LEU A 113 11.45 4.45 -6.03
C LEU A 113 12.06 4.17 -7.41
N LEU A 114 11.71 4.96 -8.43
CA LEU A 114 12.30 4.87 -9.76
C LEU A 114 13.80 5.19 -9.75
N GLN A 115 14.23 6.22 -9.00
CA GLN A 115 15.65 6.52 -8.82
C GLN A 115 16.42 5.37 -8.14
N ARG A 116 15.74 4.57 -7.30
CA ARG A 116 16.27 3.33 -6.71
C ARG A 116 16.21 2.14 -7.65
N GLN A 117 15.71 2.35 -8.89
CA GLN A 117 15.62 1.34 -9.93
C GLN A 117 14.79 0.11 -9.51
N VAL A 118 13.64 0.34 -8.83
CA VAL A 118 12.72 -0.77 -8.58
C VAL A 118 12.25 -1.40 -9.89
N ASP A 119 11.99 -2.70 -9.87
CA ASP A 119 11.59 -3.45 -11.07
C ASP A 119 10.09 -3.33 -11.37
N ALA A 120 9.29 -2.88 -10.41
CA ALA A 120 7.86 -2.63 -10.53
C ALA A 120 7.37 -1.70 -9.41
N ILE A 121 6.21 -1.07 -9.60
CA ILE A 121 5.50 -0.29 -8.58
C ILE A 121 4.09 -0.84 -8.40
N ILE A 122 3.68 -0.95 -7.13
CA ILE A 122 2.29 -1.16 -6.72
C ILE A 122 1.88 0.12 -5.99
N VAL A 123 0.75 0.73 -6.36
CA VAL A 123 0.33 2.02 -5.81
C VAL A 123 -1.16 2.04 -5.47
N SER A 124 -1.49 2.54 -4.27
CA SER A 124 -2.84 3.00 -3.93
C SER A 124 -2.88 4.51 -4.15
N THR A 125 -3.38 4.90 -5.33
CA THR A 125 -3.24 6.27 -5.81
C THR A 125 -4.21 7.25 -5.13
N SER A 126 -3.75 8.47 -4.87
CA SER A 126 -4.55 9.64 -4.52
C SER A 126 -4.87 10.53 -5.74
N LEU A 127 -4.30 10.18 -6.90
CA LEU A 127 -4.50 10.90 -8.16
C LEU A 127 -5.71 10.34 -8.93
N PRO A 128 -6.39 11.17 -9.71
CA PRO A 128 -7.42 10.70 -10.64
C PRO A 128 -6.87 9.66 -11.62
N PRO A 129 -7.71 8.70 -12.09
CA PRO A 129 -7.26 7.61 -12.96
C PRO A 129 -6.50 8.06 -14.21
N GLU A 130 -6.93 9.17 -14.82
CA GLU A 130 -6.37 9.71 -16.06
C GLU A 130 -5.33 10.83 -15.81
N HIS A 131 -4.80 10.92 -14.58
CA HIS A 131 -3.86 11.99 -14.25
C HIS A 131 -2.60 11.91 -15.12
N PRO A 132 -2.10 13.06 -15.68
CA PRO A 132 -0.96 13.10 -16.60
C PRO A 132 0.32 12.47 -16.03
N PHE A 133 0.46 12.45 -14.72
CA PHE A 133 1.60 11.81 -14.06
C PHE A 133 1.75 10.33 -14.45
N TYR A 134 0.64 9.57 -14.49
CA TYR A 134 0.68 8.15 -14.85
C TYR A 134 0.64 7.92 -16.35
N GLN A 135 0.02 8.80 -17.11
CA GLN A 135 -0.08 8.67 -18.58
C GLN A 135 1.29 8.57 -19.27
N ARG A 136 2.34 9.12 -18.68
CA ARG A 136 3.71 8.97 -19.19
C ARG A 136 4.21 7.52 -19.23
N TRP A 137 3.58 6.60 -18.50
CA TRP A 137 3.90 5.16 -18.50
C TRP A 137 2.84 4.31 -19.19
N ALA A 138 1.78 4.89 -19.75
CA ALA A 138 0.71 4.15 -20.39
C ALA A 138 1.21 3.19 -21.50
N ASN A 139 2.29 3.56 -22.19
CA ASN A 139 2.93 2.75 -23.23
C ASN A 139 4.35 2.29 -22.86
N ASP A 140 4.76 2.44 -21.62
CA ASP A 140 6.07 2.03 -21.13
C ASP A 140 6.00 0.58 -20.62
N PRO A 141 7.00 -0.27 -20.91
CA PRO A 141 7.04 -1.63 -20.39
C PRO A 141 7.28 -1.73 -18.87
N PHE A 142 7.51 -0.62 -18.17
CA PHE A 142 7.70 -0.61 -16.73
C PHE A 142 6.38 -0.95 -16.02
N PRO A 143 6.35 -2.01 -15.18
CA PRO A 143 5.11 -2.47 -14.55
C PRO A 143 4.64 -1.53 -13.44
N ILE A 144 3.44 -0.96 -13.61
CA ILE A 144 2.69 -0.26 -12.55
C ILE A 144 1.37 -0.99 -12.36
N VAL A 145 1.07 -1.34 -11.10
CA VAL A 145 -0.18 -1.99 -10.70
C VAL A 145 -0.88 -1.11 -9.69
N ALA A 146 -2.10 -0.73 -10.00
CA ALA A 146 -2.96 -0.01 -9.06
C ALA A 146 -3.59 -0.98 -8.04
N LEU A 147 -3.64 -0.56 -6.79
CA LEU A 147 -4.17 -1.33 -5.68
C LEU A 147 -5.23 -0.49 -4.95
N ASP A 148 -6.38 -1.10 -4.63
CA ASP A 148 -7.49 -0.47 -3.91
C ASP A 148 -8.18 0.65 -4.70
N ARG A 149 -7.43 1.54 -5.33
CA ARG A 149 -7.91 2.66 -6.16
C ARG A 149 -7.42 2.49 -7.59
N ALA A 150 -8.33 2.51 -8.54
CA ALA A 150 -8.00 2.25 -9.94
C ALA A 150 -7.21 3.39 -10.58
N LEU A 151 -6.25 3.02 -11.42
CA LEU A 151 -5.74 3.87 -12.49
C LEU A 151 -6.54 3.61 -13.78
N ASP A 152 -6.20 4.35 -14.85
CA ASP A 152 -6.77 4.13 -16.18
C ASP A 152 -6.70 2.65 -16.58
N ARG A 153 -7.86 2.02 -16.70
CA ARG A 153 -8.00 0.56 -16.93
C ARG A 153 -7.59 0.14 -18.33
N GLU A 154 -7.47 1.08 -19.26
CA GLU A 154 -6.99 0.76 -20.63
C GLU A 154 -5.49 0.52 -20.62
N HIS A 155 -4.75 1.13 -19.72
CA HIS A 155 -3.29 1.11 -19.70
C HIS A 155 -2.70 0.39 -18.47
N PHE A 156 -3.42 0.34 -17.34
CA PHE A 156 -2.88 -0.19 -16.08
C PHE A 156 -3.73 -1.32 -15.51
N THR A 157 -3.07 -2.34 -15.00
CA THR A 157 -3.73 -3.37 -14.19
C THR A 157 -4.13 -2.76 -12.85
N SER A 158 -5.41 -2.90 -12.49
CA SER A 158 -5.96 -2.45 -11.21
C SER A 158 -6.56 -3.62 -10.44
N VAL A 159 -6.22 -3.71 -9.16
CA VAL A 159 -6.79 -4.67 -8.19
C VAL A 159 -7.58 -3.87 -7.17
N VAL A 160 -8.88 -3.86 -7.33
CA VAL A 160 -9.82 -3.02 -6.54
C VAL A 160 -10.91 -3.87 -5.90
N GLY A 161 -11.53 -3.35 -4.84
CA GLY A 161 -12.72 -3.92 -4.23
C GLY A 161 -14.01 -3.59 -5.01
N ALA A 162 -15.13 -4.16 -4.58
CA ALA A 162 -16.47 -3.82 -5.06
C ALA A 162 -17.08 -2.70 -4.19
N ASP A 163 -16.36 -1.58 -4.03
CA ASP A 163 -16.66 -0.54 -3.04
C ASP A 163 -18.10 -0.04 -3.09
N GLN A 164 -18.67 0.11 -4.28
CA GLN A 164 -20.04 0.55 -4.43
C GLN A 164 -21.03 -0.53 -3.97
N ASP A 165 -20.88 -1.75 -4.45
CA ASP A 165 -21.78 -2.86 -4.14
C ASP A 165 -21.70 -3.24 -2.66
N ASP A 166 -20.47 -3.27 -2.09
CA ASP A 166 -20.24 -3.56 -0.69
C ASP A 166 -20.86 -2.48 0.23
N ALA A 167 -20.73 -1.20 -0.14
CA ALA A 167 -21.33 -0.10 0.59
C ALA A 167 -22.85 -0.12 0.50
N GLU A 168 -23.41 -0.44 -0.67
CA GLU A 168 -24.85 -0.60 -0.86
C GLU A 168 -25.41 -1.72 0.02
N MET A 169 -24.75 -2.86 0.03
CA MET A 169 -25.15 -4.02 0.85
C MET A 169 -25.13 -3.68 2.35
N LEU A 170 -24.06 -3.03 2.84
CA LEU A 170 -23.95 -2.63 4.24
C LEU A 170 -24.97 -1.55 4.61
N ALA A 171 -25.21 -0.59 3.74
CA ALA A 171 -26.20 0.47 3.94
C ALA A 171 -27.63 -0.09 3.96
N ALA A 172 -27.93 -1.11 3.15
CA ALA A 172 -29.21 -1.80 3.16
C ALA A 172 -29.45 -2.54 4.50
N GLU A 173 -28.40 -3.12 5.12
CA GLU A 173 -28.53 -3.70 6.46
C GLU A 173 -28.78 -2.61 7.52
N LEU A 174 -28.08 -1.49 7.46
CA LEU A 174 -28.29 -0.36 8.37
C LEU A 174 -29.73 0.18 8.28
N ARG A 175 -30.30 0.19 7.10
CA ARG A 175 -31.68 0.64 6.83
C ARG A 175 -32.74 -0.13 7.63
N LYS A 176 -32.47 -1.38 8.03
CA LYS A 176 -33.37 -2.19 8.86
C LYS A 176 -33.46 -1.69 10.31
N PHE A 177 -32.57 -0.81 10.72
CA PHE A 177 -32.58 -0.23 12.06
C PHE A 177 -33.67 0.86 12.17
N PRO A 178 -34.43 0.90 13.27
CA PRO A 178 -35.62 1.77 13.36
C PRO A 178 -35.31 3.23 13.72
N GLY A 179 -34.03 3.63 13.83
CA GLY A 179 -33.65 5.00 14.20
C GLY A 179 -33.91 6.03 13.10
N GLU A 180 -34.35 7.22 13.47
CA GLU A 180 -34.63 8.32 12.53
C GLU A 180 -33.43 9.23 12.27
N ASN A 181 -32.52 9.36 13.24
CA ASN A 181 -31.32 10.21 13.14
C ASN A 181 -30.15 9.38 12.59
N VAL A 182 -29.85 9.57 11.32
CA VAL A 182 -28.84 8.81 10.58
C VAL A 182 -27.68 9.69 10.16
N LEU A 183 -26.47 9.26 10.43
CA LEU A 183 -25.25 9.95 10.05
C LEU A 183 -24.41 9.09 9.09
N TYR A 184 -24.06 9.65 7.95
CA TYR A 184 -23.00 9.15 7.08
C TYR A 184 -21.69 9.91 7.37
N LEU A 185 -20.62 9.21 7.67
CA LEU A 185 -19.31 9.78 7.90
C LEU A 185 -18.29 9.20 6.92
N GLY A 186 -17.90 10.01 5.95
CA GLY A 186 -16.87 9.71 4.95
C GLY A 186 -15.61 10.53 5.16
N ALA A 187 -14.67 10.39 4.23
CA ALA A 187 -13.48 11.24 4.15
C ALA A 187 -13.07 11.43 2.69
N LEU A 188 -12.37 12.54 2.39
CA LEU A 188 -11.78 12.82 1.07
C LEU A 188 -12.75 12.49 -0.08
N PRO A 189 -13.87 13.21 -0.22
CA PRO A 189 -14.95 12.87 -1.17
C PRO A 189 -14.49 12.91 -2.63
N GLU A 190 -13.37 13.55 -2.93
CA GLU A 190 -12.73 13.62 -4.25
C GLU A 190 -12.07 12.30 -4.69
N LEU A 191 -11.78 11.40 -3.75
CA LEU A 191 -11.18 10.11 -4.08
C LEU A 191 -12.22 9.14 -4.65
N SER A 192 -11.84 8.40 -5.67
CA SER A 192 -12.74 7.43 -6.34
C SER A 192 -13.36 6.42 -5.37
N VAL A 193 -12.60 5.93 -4.40
CA VAL A 193 -13.07 4.99 -3.38
C VAL A 193 -14.15 5.62 -2.48
N SER A 194 -13.97 6.88 -2.09
CA SER A 194 -14.95 7.63 -1.29
C SER A 194 -16.24 7.86 -2.06
N PHE A 195 -16.09 8.29 -3.31
CA PHE A 195 -17.23 8.48 -4.21
C PHE A 195 -18.04 7.19 -4.41
N LEU A 196 -17.38 6.07 -4.70
CA LEU A 196 -18.06 4.79 -4.91
C LEU A 196 -18.79 4.31 -3.65
N ARG A 197 -18.18 4.44 -2.48
CA ARG A 197 -18.81 4.07 -1.20
C ARG A 197 -20.02 4.95 -0.89
N GLU A 198 -19.94 6.25 -1.18
CA GLU A 198 -21.08 7.15 -1.03
C GLU A 198 -22.19 6.84 -2.03
N GLN A 199 -21.86 6.53 -3.28
CA GLN A 199 -22.82 6.11 -4.30
C GLN A 199 -23.58 4.85 -3.84
N GLY A 200 -22.87 3.84 -3.33
CA GLY A 200 -23.51 2.62 -2.80
C GLY A 200 -24.46 2.93 -1.63
N PHE A 201 -23.99 3.77 -0.68
CA PHE A 201 -24.85 4.19 0.42
C PHE A 201 -26.12 4.92 -0.09
N ARG A 202 -25.96 5.91 -1.00
CA ARG A 202 -27.09 6.66 -1.57
C ARG A 202 -28.05 5.77 -2.35
N THR A 203 -27.55 4.78 -3.07
CA THR A 203 -28.39 3.81 -3.79
C THR A 203 -29.29 3.05 -2.82
N ALA A 204 -28.74 2.54 -1.73
CA ALA A 204 -29.51 1.79 -0.72
C ALA A 204 -30.53 2.68 0.02
N TRP A 205 -30.28 4.00 0.14
CA TRP A 205 -31.10 4.94 0.91
C TRP A 205 -31.98 5.85 0.06
N HIS A 206 -31.98 5.69 -1.26
CA HIS A 206 -32.67 6.56 -2.19
C HIS A 206 -34.19 6.69 -1.91
N ASP A 207 -34.87 5.60 -1.50
CA ASP A 207 -36.32 5.58 -1.19
C ASP A 207 -36.62 5.67 0.33
N ASP A 208 -35.63 5.91 1.16
CA ASP A 208 -35.82 5.99 2.60
C ASP A 208 -36.29 7.41 2.98
N PRO A 209 -37.41 7.55 3.73
CA PRO A 209 -37.94 8.86 4.10
C PRO A 209 -37.10 9.59 5.18
N ARG A 210 -36.15 8.88 5.83
CA ARG A 210 -35.31 9.45 6.87
C ARG A 210 -34.28 10.41 6.27
N GLU A 211 -34.06 11.53 6.92
CA GLU A 211 -33.02 12.45 6.54
C GLU A 211 -31.65 11.96 7.01
N VAL A 212 -30.69 11.86 6.07
CA VAL A 212 -29.32 11.47 6.36
C VAL A 212 -28.46 12.73 6.42
N GLN A 213 -27.72 12.87 7.50
CA GLN A 213 -26.69 13.90 7.61
C GLN A 213 -25.36 13.35 7.10
N TYR A 214 -24.61 14.17 6.37
CA TYR A 214 -23.34 13.79 5.75
C TYR A 214 -22.20 14.59 6.34
N LEU A 215 -21.18 13.91 6.84
CA LEU A 215 -19.93 14.50 7.31
C LEU A 215 -18.75 13.93 6.53
N TYR A 216 -17.77 14.78 6.25
CA TYR A 216 -16.55 14.38 5.55
C TYR A 216 -15.32 14.85 6.31
N ALA A 217 -14.50 13.92 6.76
CA ALA A 217 -13.20 14.20 7.33
C ALA A 217 -12.21 14.56 6.21
N ASN A 218 -11.19 15.33 6.56
CA ASN A 218 -10.11 15.73 5.64
C ASN A 218 -9.02 14.65 5.45
N SER A 219 -9.12 13.54 6.18
CA SER A 219 -8.25 12.37 6.04
C SER A 219 -8.98 11.11 6.55
N PHE A 220 -8.45 9.92 6.20
CA PHE A 220 -8.94 8.65 6.75
C PHE A 220 -8.38 8.33 8.14
N GLU A 221 -7.83 9.31 8.85
CA GLU A 221 -7.25 9.11 10.16
C GLU A 221 -8.32 9.00 11.26
N ARG A 222 -8.04 8.14 12.24
CA ARG A 222 -8.88 7.93 13.41
C ARG A 222 -9.13 9.22 14.19
N GLU A 223 -8.08 10.02 14.39
CA GLU A 223 -8.16 11.26 15.13
C GLU A 223 -8.98 12.32 14.40
N ALA A 224 -8.80 12.47 13.10
CA ALA A 224 -9.55 13.43 12.27
C ALA A 224 -11.06 13.15 12.33
N ALA A 225 -11.44 11.87 12.21
CA ALA A 225 -12.83 11.45 12.34
C ALA A 225 -13.39 11.73 13.75
N GLY A 226 -12.61 11.41 14.79
CA GLY A 226 -13.01 11.69 16.18
C GLY A 226 -13.24 13.17 16.46
N GLN A 227 -12.32 14.03 16.05
CA GLN A 227 -12.43 15.49 16.21
C GLN A 227 -13.63 16.05 15.45
N LEU A 228 -13.84 15.61 14.20
CA LEU A 228 -14.98 16.04 13.39
C LEU A 228 -16.29 15.61 14.04
N PHE A 229 -16.41 14.38 14.47
CA PHE A 229 -17.60 13.84 15.11
C PHE A 229 -17.88 14.52 16.47
N GLU A 230 -16.85 14.76 17.27
CA GLU A 230 -16.98 15.46 18.56
C GLU A 230 -17.49 16.88 18.39
N LYS A 231 -16.96 17.61 17.39
CA LYS A 231 -17.43 18.96 17.03
C LYS A 231 -18.87 18.94 16.52
N TRP A 232 -19.25 17.95 15.72
CA TRP A 232 -20.62 17.81 15.22
C TRP A 232 -21.61 17.59 16.38
N LEU A 233 -21.23 16.81 17.40
CA LEU A 233 -22.04 16.56 18.61
C LEU A 233 -22.20 17.76 19.53
N GLU A 234 -21.52 18.88 19.31
CA GLU A 234 -21.77 20.14 20.04
C GLU A 234 -23.14 20.76 19.70
N THR A 235 -23.62 20.49 18.50
CA THR A 235 -24.87 21.10 17.97
C THR A 235 -25.93 20.07 17.58
N HIS A 236 -25.60 18.78 17.62
CA HIS A 236 -26.48 17.69 17.22
C HIS A 236 -26.55 16.59 18.29
N PRO A 237 -27.68 15.90 18.40
CA PRO A 237 -27.79 14.74 19.28
C PRO A 237 -26.96 13.57 18.72
N MET A 238 -26.65 12.61 19.61
CA MET A 238 -26.01 11.36 19.19
C MET A 238 -26.84 10.68 18.09
N PRO A 239 -26.24 10.27 16.96
CA PRO A 239 -26.97 9.59 15.90
C PRO A 239 -27.43 8.20 16.38
N GLN A 240 -28.60 7.80 15.95
CA GLN A 240 -29.16 6.49 16.27
C GLN A 240 -28.65 5.40 15.32
N ALA A 241 -28.23 5.81 14.13
CA ALA A 241 -27.56 4.96 13.17
C ALA A 241 -26.40 5.71 12.53
N LEU A 242 -25.29 5.03 12.33
CA LEU A 242 -24.08 5.60 11.77
C LEU A 242 -23.50 4.68 10.70
N PHE A 243 -23.20 5.24 9.55
CA PHE A 243 -22.42 4.59 8.50
C PHE A 243 -21.05 5.26 8.39
N THR A 244 -19.97 4.50 8.48
CA THR A 244 -18.61 5.00 8.26
C THR A 244 -17.98 4.29 7.06
N THR A 245 -17.25 5.04 6.25
CA THR A 245 -16.68 4.51 5.00
C THR A 245 -15.34 3.78 5.18
N SER A 246 -14.77 3.80 6.38
CA SER A 246 -13.54 3.07 6.67
C SER A 246 -13.44 2.70 8.15
N PHE A 247 -12.59 1.70 8.44
CA PHE A 247 -12.38 1.25 9.81
C PHE A 247 -11.72 2.31 10.71
N PRO A 248 -10.70 3.07 10.27
CA PRO A 248 -10.15 4.15 11.11
C PRO A 248 -11.18 5.22 11.46
N LEU A 249 -12.07 5.60 10.53
CA LEU A 249 -13.15 6.54 10.82
C LEU A 249 -14.10 6.00 11.89
N LEU A 250 -14.47 4.71 11.78
CA LEU A 250 -15.27 4.04 12.80
C LEU A 250 -14.60 4.08 14.18
N GLN A 251 -13.30 3.79 14.23
CA GLN A 251 -12.54 3.83 15.49
C GLN A 251 -12.57 5.23 16.12
N GLY A 252 -12.40 6.28 15.31
CA GLY A 252 -12.49 7.67 15.81
C GLY A 252 -13.86 7.99 16.43
N VAL A 253 -14.93 7.57 15.78
CA VAL A 253 -16.29 7.72 16.31
C VAL A 253 -16.48 6.92 17.59
N MET A 254 -16.00 5.66 17.62
CA MET A 254 -16.11 4.80 18.81
C MET A 254 -15.37 5.40 20.01
N ASP A 255 -14.21 6.02 19.82
CA ASP A 255 -13.46 6.69 20.88
C ASP A 255 -14.25 7.85 21.51
N VAL A 256 -14.90 8.66 20.67
CA VAL A 256 -15.74 9.78 21.14
C VAL A 256 -16.97 9.24 21.89
N THR A 257 -17.63 8.24 21.29
CA THR A 257 -18.81 7.62 21.92
C THR A 257 -18.46 7.03 23.27
N LEU A 258 -17.37 6.27 23.36
CA LEU A 258 -16.92 5.66 24.61
C LEU A 258 -16.59 6.72 25.69
N ARG A 259 -15.94 7.82 25.31
CA ARG A 259 -15.64 8.93 26.24
C ARG A 259 -16.90 9.62 26.77
N ARG A 260 -17.92 9.78 25.92
CA ARG A 260 -19.16 10.50 26.29
C ARG A 260 -20.17 9.61 27.03
N GLU A 261 -20.37 8.39 26.55
CA GLU A 261 -21.42 7.49 27.05
C GLU A 261 -20.90 6.42 28.03
N GLY A 262 -19.59 6.28 28.16
CA GLY A 262 -18.95 5.24 28.98
C GLY A 262 -19.11 3.81 28.46
N LYS A 263 -19.77 3.62 27.33
CA LYS A 263 -19.99 2.33 26.65
C LYS A 263 -20.10 2.53 25.14
N LEU A 264 -19.91 1.46 24.39
CA LEU A 264 -20.23 1.39 22.98
C LEU A 264 -21.70 0.98 22.78
N PRO A 265 -22.33 1.41 21.69
CA PRO A 265 -23.70 1.07 21.35
C PRO A 265 -23.90 -0.42 21.11
#